data_d29472671066026105917b286b7bdca9
#
_entry.id   d29472671066026105917b286b7bdca9
#
_cell.length_a   1.000
_cell.length_b   1.000
_cell.length_c   1.000
_cell.angle_alpha   90.00
_cell.angle_beta   90.00
_cell.angle_gamma   90.00
#
_symmetry.space_group_name_H-M   'P 1'
#
loop_
_entity.id
_entity.type
_entity.pdbx_description
1 polymer ?
#
loop_
_entity_poly.entity_id
_entity_poly.type
_entity_poly.pdbx_seq_one_letter_code
_entity_poly.pdbx_strand_id
1 'polypeptide(L)'
;MARNDGIDRASVRNLAVSDKAVGNTQQHNEREKDSYRNPDIIPQRAAWNVHFKKPTASYTDLFAQLEADGTISTRGLKPDATHYCELVFDVNSAYFDNHGGYEFAKQFYEDAYRAAVQIVGGEQYILSAVMHSDEINRAMTEALGREVYHYHLHVVYVPVVEKQILWSKRCKDKALVGTIKETVMQVSRSKKWASKPLLDDAGKPVLQKNGKPVLKKSYSVLQDDFFNYMRNAGYTDVERGERGSTEEHLTVTQFKVQREQERLDTLTAQADQQAQSLAKTCQTLSKKEKELAAVQKKTTLTKEALIHARDLDYIGKRTFLGNYSLTEEEFSKLKNRLTTAI
;
A
#
# COMPACT_ATOMS: atom_id res chain seq x y z
N MET A 1 4.42 6.78 2.24
CA MET A 1 4.71 5.37 1.91
C MET A 1 4.80 4.58 3.20
N ALA A 2 4.16 3.45 3.28
CA ALA A 2 4.51 2.47 4.30
C ALA A 2 5.93 1.98 3.98
N ARG A 3 6.91 2.45 4.74
CA ARG A 3 8.24 1.86 4.70
C ARG A 3 8.12 0.45 5.27
N ASN A 4 8.81 -0.50 4.68
CA ASN A 4 8.81 -1.88 5.18
C ASN A 4 9.82 -2.03 6.34
N ASP A 5 9.73 -1.09 7.30
CA ASP A 5 10.59 -1.00 8.48
C ASP A 5 9.90 -1.50 9.77
N GLY A 6 8.70 -2.07 9.63
CA GLY A 6 7.92 -2.61 10.75
C GLY A 6 7.30 -1.55 11.66
N ILE A 7 7.35 -0.26 11.28
CA ILE A 7 6.79 0.83 12.08
C ILE A 7 5.42 1.23 11.50
N ASP A 8 4.40 1.17 12.33
CA ASP A 8 3.05 1.62 11.99
C ASP A 8 2.96 3.13 12.14
N ARG A 9 2.61 3.82 11.05
CA ARG A 9 2.53 5.28 11.01
C ARG A 9 1.14 5.74 10.64
N ALA A 10 0.61 6.66 11.46
CA ALA A 10 -0.61 7.37 11.14
C ALA A 10 -0.30 8.63 10.34
N SER A 11 -1.14 8.92 9.37
CA SER A 11 -1.06 10.13 8.56
C SER A 11 -2.41 10.78 8.37
N VAL A 12 -2.40 12.09 8.18
CA VAL A 12 -3.59 12.85 7.76
C VAL A 12 -3.22 13.80 6.63
N ARG A 13 -4.01 13.80 5.57
CA ARG A 13 -3.86 14.70 4.43
C ARG A 13 -5.00 15.70 4.39
N ASN A 14 -4.71 16.94 4.00
CA ASN A 14 -5.72 17.96 3.80
C ASN A 14 -5.75 18.37 2.32
N LEU A 15 -6.78 17.96 1.62
CA LEU A 15 -6.98 18.18 0.20
C LEU A 15 -7.92 19.38 -0.01
N ALA A 16 -7.61 20.22 -1.00
CA ALA A 16 -8.54 21.22 -1.48
C ALA A 16 -9.51 20.56 -2.46
N VAL A 17 -10.80 20.74 -2.22
CA VAL A 17 -11.84 20.25 -3.13
C VAL A 17 -12.45 21.46 -3.82
N SER A 18 -12.33 21.53 -5.14
CA SER A 18 -12.94 22.61 -5.92
C SER A 18 -14.44 22.41 -6.07
N ASP A 19 -15.18 23.51 -6.32
CA ASP A 19 -16.61 23.46 -6.54
C ASP A 19 -17.00 22.54 -7.72
N LYS A 20 -16.12 22.41 -8.72
CA LYS A 20 -16.33 21.47 -9.84
C LYS A 20 -16.12 20.01 -9.44
N ALA A 21 -15.32 19.74 -8.42
CA ALA A 21 -14.97 18.41 -8.00
C ALA A 21 -15.82 17.90 -6.83
N VAL A 22 -16.51 18.77 -6.09
CA VAL A 22 -17.23 18.41 -4.85
C VAL A 22 -18.29 17.34 -5.06
N GLY A 23 -19.04 17.39 -6.17
CA GLY A 23 -20.02 16.35 -6.49
C GLY A 23 -19.36 15.00 -6.77
N ASN A 24 -18.21 14.98 -7.47
CA ASN A 24 -17.49 13.74 -7.69
C ASN A 24 -16.86 13.19 -6.39
N THR A 25 -16.41 14.08 -5.48
CA THR A 25 -15.94 13.71 -4.15
C THR A 25 -17.06 13.08 -3.34
N GLN A 26 -18.25 13.68 -3.32
CA GLN A 26 -19.44 13.11 -2.68
C GLN A 26 -19.74 11.71 -3.23
N GLN A 27 -19.88 11.59 -4.53
CA GLN A 27 -20.17 10.30 -5.17
C GLN A 27 -19.15 9.21 -4.85
N HIS A 28 -17.87 9.60 -4.66
CA HIS A 28 -16.83 8.66 -4.23
C HIS A 28 -17.00 8.27 -2.77
N ASN A 29 -17.14 9.25 -1.89
CA ASN A 29 -17.18 9.03 -0.45
C ASN A 29 -18.45 8.29 -0.02
N GLU A 30 -19.58 8.66 -0.59
CA GLU A 30 -20.89 8.06 -0.27
C GLU A 30 -21.19 6.79 -1.09
N ARG A 31 -20.23 6.36 -1.97
CA ARG A 31 -20.40 5.19 -2.85
C ARG A 31 -21.62 5.26 -3.76
N GLU A 32 -21.88 6.43 -4.33
CA GLU A 32 -23.03 6.70 -5.21
C GLU A 32 -22.77 6.39 -6.69
N LYS A 33 -21.60 5.83 -7.06
CA LYS A 33 -21.26 5.47 -8.44
C LYS A 33 -21.53 4.02 -8.74
N ASP A 34 -21.97 3.74 -9.97
CA ASP A 34 -22.11 2.38 -10.48
C ASP A 34 -20.77 1.67 -10.71
N SER A 35 -19.70 2.45 -10.95
CA SER A 35 -18.36 1.92 -11.17
C SER A 35 -17.26 2.88 -10.69
N TYR A 36 -16.13 2.32 -10.31
CA TYR A 36 -14.97 3.06 -9.79
C TYR A 36 -13.71 2.75 -10.61
N ARG A 37 -12.88 3.76 -10.84
CA ARG A 37 -11.56 3.55 -11.46
C ARG A 37 -10.59 2.78 -10.57
N ASN A 38 -10.80 2.82 -9.24
CA ASN A 38 -10.04 2.02 -8.31
C ASN A 38 -10.58 0.58 -8.32
N PRO A 39 -9.84 -0.41 -8.87
CA PRO A 39 -10.31 -1.80 -8.98
C PRO A 39 -10.31 -2.53 -7.62
N ASP A 40 -9.78 -1.89 -6.57
CA ASP A 40 -9.73 -2.48 -5.24
C ASP A 40 -11.00 -2.22 -4.45
N ILE A 41 -11.88 -1.34 -4.93
CA ILE A 41 -13.21 -1.14 -4.34
C ILE A 41 -14.08 -2.37 -4.63
N ILE A 42 -14.60 -2.98 -3.57
CA ILE A 42 -15.51 -4.11 -3.61
C ILE A 42 -16.92 -3.60 -3.30
N PRO A 43 -17.80 -3.36 -4.31
CA PRO A 43 -19.10 -2.72 -4.10
C PRO A 43 -20.00 -3.47 -3.11
N GLN A 44 -19.91 -4.80 -3.09
CA GLN A 44 -20.68 -5.67 -2.20
C GLN A 44 -20.35 -5.44 -0.73
N ARG A 45 -19.17 -4.83 -0.46
CA ARG A 45 -18.71 -4.52 0.88
C ARG A 45 -19.00 -3.07 1.30
N ALA A 46 -19.57 -2.24 0.45
CA ALA A 46 -19.91 -0.85 0.78
C ALA A 46 -20.82 -0.72 2.02
N ALA A 47 -21.63 -1.75 2.31
CA ALA A 47 -22.45 -1.81 3.54
C ALA A 47 -21.64 -1.86 4.85
N TRP A 48 -20.33 -2.13 4.79
CA TRP A 48 -19.41 -2.12 5.93
C TRP A 48 -18.76 -0.76 6.15
N ASN A 49 -18.95 0.20 5.23
CA ASN A 49 -18.49 1.58 5.43
C ASN A 49 -19.26 2.21 6.59
N VAL A 50 -18.56 2.97 7.45
CA VAL A 50 -19.15 3.54 8.66
C VAL A 50 -19.20 5.04 8.55
N HIS A 51 -20.41 5.60 8.62
CA HIS A 51 -20.60 7.05 8.71
C HIS A 51 -20.57 7.49 10.18
N PHE A 52 -19.56 8.25 10.57
CA PHE A 52 -19.55 8.98 11.84
C PHE A 52 -20.39 10.24 11.76
N LYS A 53 -20.45 10.83 10.55
CA LYS A 53 -21.41 11.87 10.20
C LYS A 53 -21.93 11.63 8.79
N LYS A 54 -23.20 11.22 8.68
CA LYS A 54 -23.85 11.00 7.39
C LYS A 54 -24.40 12.33 6.86
N PRO A 55 -24.17 12.70 5.59
CA PRO A 55 -24.76 13.90 5.01
C PRO A 55 -26.27 13.73 4.87
N THR A 56 -27.01 14.80 5.14
CA THR A 56 -28.47 14.83 5.02
C THR A 56 -28.97 15.37 3.68
N ALA A 57 -28.05 15.94 2.89
CA ALA A 57 -28.29 16.48 1.55
C ALA A 57 -26.97 16.45 0.76
N SER A 58 -26.97 16.98 -0.46
CA SER A 58 -25.72 17.13 -1.20
C SER A 58 -24.75 18.06 -0.45
N TYR A 59 -23.43 17.86 -0.64
CA TYR A 59 -22.43 18.73 0.00
C TYR A 59 -22.61 20.19 -0.40
N THR A 60 -23.07 20.47 -1.61
CA THR A 60 -23.39 21.81 -2.08
C THR A 60 -24.60 22.39 -1.40
N ASP A 61 -25.66 21.61 -1.17
CA ASP A 61 -26.85 22.08 -0.46
C ASP A 61 -26.57 22.30 1.01
N LEU A 62 -25.78 21.42 1.65
CA LEU A 62 -25.34 21.61 3.04
C LEU A 62 -24.51 22.88 3.21
N PHE A 63 -23.60 23.18 2.26
CA PHE A 63 -22.86 24.43 2.27
C PHE A 63 -23.78 25.64 2.15
N ALA A 64 -24.73 25.60 1.22
CA ALA A 64 -25.71 26.67 1.03
C ALA A 64 -26.60 26.90 2.29
N GLN A 65 -26.97 25.81 3.00
CA GLN A 65 -27.69 25.91 4.28
C GLN A 65 -26.84 26.57 5.35
N LEU A 66 -25.56 26.18 5.51
CA LEU A 66 -24.65 26.81 6.47
C LEU A 66 -24.44 28.29 6.20
N GLU A 67 -24.46 28.71 4.94
CA GLU A 67 -24.38 30.13 4.57
C GLU A 67 -25.71 30.87 4.86
N ALA A 68 -26.85 30.27 4.51
CA ALA A 68 -28.16 30.85 4.68
C ALA A 68 -28.55 31.07 6.17
N ASP A 69 -28.15 30.15 7.05
CA ASP A 69 -28.38 30.25 8.49
C ASP A 69 -27.32 31.09 9.23
N GLY A 70 -26.30 31.58 8.52
CA GLY A 70 -25.25 32.42 9.06
C GLY A 70 -24.17 31.69 9.87
N THR A 71 -24.17 30.36 9.86
CA THR A 71 -23.12 29.53 10.48
C THR A 71 -21.76 29.79 9.85
N ILE A 72 -21.73 30.07 8.54
CA ILE A 72 -20.55 30.47 7.79
C ILE A 72 -20.80 31.76 7.02
N SER A 73 -19.72 32.42 6.60
CA SER A 73 -19.80 33.64 5.78
C SER A 73 -18.83 33.54 4.60
N THR A 74 -19.33 33.76 3.41
CA THR A 74 -18.55 33.85 2.16
C THR A 74 -18.26 35.32 1.78
N ARG A 75 -18.71 36.29 2.59
CA ARG A 75 -18.61 37.72 2.31
C ARG A 75 -17.18 38.17 2.04
N GLY A 76 -16.94 38.67 0.82
CA GLY A 76 -15.62 39.14 0.38
C GLY A 76 -14.65 38.05 -0.02
N LEU A 77 -15.12 36.83 -0.30
CA LEU A 77 -14.32 35.81 -0.95
C LEU A 77 -14.08 36.17 -2.42
N LYS A 78 -12.96 35.69 -2.94
CA LYS A 78 -12.68 35.74 -4.36
C LYS A 78 -13.47 34.64 -5.09
N PRO A 79 -13.76 34.83 -6.40
CA PRO A 79 -14.50 33.81 -7.17
C PRO A 79 -13.81 32.44 -7.26
N ASP A 80 -12.48 32.43 -7.10
CA ASP A 80 -11.65 31.21 -7.13
C ASP A 80 -11.31 30.68 -5.76
N ALA A 81 -11.98 31.15 -4.70
CA ALA A 81 -11.75 30.67 -3.34
C ALA A 81 -12.15 29.20 -3.18
N THR A 82 -11.39 28.47 -2.39
CA THR A 82 -11.71 27.09 -2.02
C THR A 82 -12.77 27.07 -0.93
N HIS A 83 -13.92 26.49 -1.21
CA HIS A 83 -15.05 26.37 -0.30
C HIS A 83 -15.02 25.08 0.53
N TYR A 84 -14.46 24.01 -0.04
CA TYR A 84 -14.45 22.68 0.55
C TYR A 84 -13.03 22.17 0.74
N CYS A 85 -12.84 21.43 1.81
CA CYS A 85 -11.63 20.66 2.04
C CYS A 85 -11.99 19.25 2.47
N GLU A 86 -11.06 18.33 2.29
CA GLU A 86 -11.17 16.96 2.74
C GLU A 86 -9.94 16.58 3.56
N LEU A 87 -10.16 16.07 4.78
CA LEU A 87 -9.14 15.36 5.54
C LEU A 87 -9.25 13.87 5.22
N VAL A 88 -8.13 13.26 4.89
CA VAL A 88 -8.03 11.81 4.70
C VAL A 88 -7.06 11.27 5.73
N PHE A 89 -7.57 10.45 6.63
CA PHE A 89 -6.79 9.78 7.68
C PHE A 89 -6.47 8.36 7.24
N ASP A 90 -5.24 7.97 7.42
CA ASP A 90 -4.71 6.72 6.90
C ASP A 90 -3.66 6.12 7.84
N VAL A 91 -3.73 4.81 8.03
CA VAL A 91 -2.72 3.98 8.69
C VAL A 91 -2.51 2.74 7.82
N ASN A 92 -1.33 2.13 7.87
CA ASN A 92 -1.08 0.93 7.10
C ASN A 92 -2.05 -0.22 7.49
N SER A 93 -2.43 -1.05 6.51
CA SER A 93 -3.41 -2.13 6.75
C SER A 93 -2.93 -3.16 7.77
N ALA A 94 -1.60 -3.34 7.91
CA ALA A 94 -1.02 -4.29 8.85
C ALA A 94 -1.32 -3.91 10.31
N TYR A 95 -1.34 -2.61 10.62
CA TYR A 95 -1.70 -2.13 11.95
C TYR A 95 -3.06 -2.66 12.40
N PHE A 96 -4.07 -2.45 11.58
CA PHE A 96 -5.43 -2.93 11.91
C PHE A 96 -5.52 -4.45 11.92
N ASP A 97 -4.85 -5.12 10.97
CA ASP A 97 -4.83 -6.57 10.90
C ASP A 97 -4.25 -7.21 12.17
N ASN A 98 -3.20 -6.61 12.72
CA ASN A 98 -2.54 -7.05 13.96
C ASN A 98 -3.36 -6.74 15.23
N HIS A 99 -4.34 -5.82 15.16
CA HIS A 99 -5.15 -5.36 16.30
C HIS A 99 -6.62 -5.83 16.25
N GLY A 100 -6.94 -6.85 15.47
CA GLY A 100 -8.30 -7.39 15.41
C GLY A 100 -9.13 -6.90 14.23
N GLY A 101 -8.54 -6.17 13.28
CA GLY A 101 -9.15 -5.86 11.99
C GLY A 101 -10.24 -4.78 12.06
N TYR A 102 -11.42 -5.11 11.53
CA TYR A 102 -12.50 -4.16 11.30
C TYR A 102 -12.99 -3.42 12.56
N GLU A 103 -13.25 -4.13 13.66
CA GLU A 103 -13.81 -3.50 14.87
C GLU A 103 -12.81 -2.53 15.51
N PHE A 104 -11.53 -2.89 15.50
CA PHE A 104 -10.49 -1.98 15.99
C PHE A 104 -10.33 -0.78 15.05
N ALA A 105 -10.38 -0.97 13.73
CA ALA A 105 -10.34 0.12 12.77
C ALA A 105 -11.51 1.09 12.96
N LYS A 106 -12.71 0.57 13.20
CA LYS A 106 -13.89 1.39 13.50
C LYS A 106 -13.70 2.26 14.73
N GLN A 107 -13.20 1.70 15.83
CA GLN A 107 -12.90 2.45 17.06
C GLN A 107 -11.81 3.51 16.80
N PHE A 108 -10.71 3.14 16.14
CA PHE A 108 -9.63 4.05 15.81
C PHE A 108 -10.13 5.25 14.98
N TYR A 109 -10.94 4.99 13.95
CA TYR A 109 -11.44 6.07 13.09
C TYR A 109 -12.60 6.87 13.72
N GLU A 110 -13.31 6.33 14.71
CA GLU A 110 -14.21 7.14 15.54
C GLU A 110 -13.43 8.18 16.35
N ASP A 111 -12.30 7.81 16.95
CA ASP A 111 -11.42 8.74 17.65
C ASP A 111 -10.72 9.71 16.69
N ALA A 112 -10.33 9.24 15.49
CA ALA A 112 -9.81 10.11 14.43
C ALA A 112 -10.86 11.13 13.95
N TYR A 113 -12.14 10.75 13.91
CA TYR A 113 -13.22 11.69 13.63
C TYR A 113 -13.35 12.77 14.73
N ARG A 114 -13.25 12.39 16.01
CA ARG A 114 -13.23 13.34 17.12
C ARG A 114 -12.03 14.29 17.03
N ALA A 115 -10.86 13.78 16.62
CA ALA A 115 -9.70 14.60 16.31
C ALA A 115 -10.01 15.60 15.16
N ALA A 116 -10.66 15.11 14.09
CA ALA A 116 -11.07 15.96 12.97
C ALA A 116 -12.01 17.10 13.42
N VAL A 117 -12.97 16.82 14.30
CA VAL A 117 -13.87 17.85 14.86
C VAL A 117 -13.08 18.97 15.56
N GLN A 118 -12.07 18.62 16.36
CA GLN A 118 -11.19 19.60 17.02
C GLN A 118 -10.32 20.36 16.00
N ILE A 119 -9.73 19.69 15.05
CA ILE A 119 -8.86 20.28 14.01
C ILE A 119 -9.67 21.25 13.12
N VAL A 120 -10.88 20.87 12.75
CA VAL A 120 -11.79 21.68 11.94
C VAL A 120 -12.35 22.86 12.74
N GLY A 121 -12.50 22.71 14.07
CA GLY A 121 -12.99 23.74 14.98
C GLY A 121 -14.50 23.69 15.20
N GLY A 122 -15.10 22.53 15.00
CA GLY A 122 -16.50 22.25 15.31
C GLY A 122 -17.14 21.31 14.29
N GLU A 123 -18.02 20.46 14.81
CA GLU A 123 -18.73 19.45 14.01
C GLU A 123 -19.69 20.06 12.99
N GLN A 124 -20.21 21.26 13.26
CA GLN A 124 -21.12 21.98 12.37
C GLN A 124 -20.49 22.32 11.01
N TYR A 125 -19.16 22.39 10.92
CA TYR A 125 -18.46 22.67 9.67
C TYR A 125 -18.11 21.41 8.86
N ILE A 126 -18.33 20.21 9.42
CA ILE A 126 -18.13 18.94 8.74
C ILE A 126 -19.42 18.59 7.97
N LEU A 127 -19.29 18.31 6.68
CA LEU A 127 -20.40 17.94 5.80
C LEU A 127 -20.64 16.42 5.81
N SER A 128 -19.57 15.63 5.83
CA SER A 128 -19.60 14.18 5.91
C SER A 128 -18.32 13.64 6.56
N ALA A 129 -18.46 12.51 7.25
CA ALA A 129 -17.33 11.74 7.76
C ALA A 129 -17.63 10.25 7.60
N VAL A 130 -16.86 9.55 6.74
CA VAL A 130 -17.07 8.14 6.42
C VAL A 130 -15.77 7.36 6.45
N MET A 131 -15.74 6.28 7.20
CA MET A 131 -14.68 5.27 7.14
C MET A 131 -15.00 4.31 5.99
N HIS A 132 -14.09 4.20 5.03
CA HIS A 132 -14.14 3.18 4.01
C HIS A 132 -13.51 1.89 4.53
N SER A 133 -14.21 0.78 4.31
CA SER A 133 -13.77 -0.57 4.65
C SER A 133 -13.99 -1.56 3.50
N ASP A 134 -14.24 -1.01 2.32
CA ASP A 134 -14.58 -1.73 1.11
C ASP A 134 -13.44 -1.77 0.07
N GLU A 135 -12.23 -1.33 0.43
CA GLU A 135 -11.06 -1.38 -0.45
C GLU A 135 -10.14 -2.53 -0.04
N ILE A 136 -9.97 -3.52 -0.93
CA ILE A 136 -9.10 -4.67 -0.67
C ILE A 136 -7.62 -4.29 -0.81
N ASN A 137 -6.79 -4.74 0.14
CA ASN A 137 -5.34 -4.69 0.02
C ASN A 137 -4.84 -5.97 -0.65
N ARG A 138 -4.71 -5.96 -1.99
CA ARG A 138 -4.35 -7.15 -2.77
C ARG A 138 -3.01 -7.75 -2.37
N ALA A 139 -2.01 -6.91 -2.12
CA ALA A 139 -0.67 -7.38 -1.77
C ALA A 139 -0.66 -8.16 -0.45
N MET A 140 -1.35 -7.63 0.58
CA MET A 140 -1.47 -8.35 1.86
C MET A 140 -2.38 -9.57 1.75
N THR A 141 -3.47 -9.48 0.99
CA THR A 141 -4.39 -10.60 0.73
C THR A 141 -3.64 -11.78 0.10
N GLU A 142 -2.78 -11.51 -0.89
CA GLU A 142 -1.95 -12.55 -1.53
C GLU A 142 -0.90 -13.10 -0.56
N ALA A 143 -0.21 -12.23 0.18
CA ALA A 143 0.84 -12.65 1.11
C ALA A 143 0.31 -13.50 2.28
N LEU A 144 -0.90 -13.21 2.78
CA LEU A 144 -1.50 -13.89 3.93
C LEU A 144 -2.49 -14.99 3.55
N GLY A 145 -2.85 -15.14 2.27
CA GLY A 145 -3.82 -16.13 1.79
C GLY A 145 -5.25 -15.92 2.30
N ARG A 146 -5.59 -14.71 2.77
CA ARG A 146 -6.92 -14.31 3.23
C ARG A 146 -7.17 -12.85 2.90
N GLU A 147 -8.45 -12.45 2.78
CA GLU A 147 -8.80 -11.07 2.47
C GLU A 147 -8.35 -10.10 3.56
N VAL A 148 -7.63 -9.06 3.15
CA VAL A 148 -7.21 -7.92 3.99
C VAL A 148 -7.70 -6.64 3.34
N TYR A 149 -8.30 -5.78 4.15
CA TYR A 149 -8.88 -4.53 3.66
C TYR A 149 -8.06 -3.34 4.15
N HIS A 150 -8.08 -2.30 3.34
CA HIS A 150 -7.46 -1.01 3.64
C HIS A 150 -8.52 -0.07 4.20
N TYR A 151 -8.40 0.24 5.49
CA TYR A 151 -9.31 1.15 6.18
C TYR A 151 -8.75 2.57 6.15
N HIS A 152 -9.60 3.54 5.84
CA HIS A 152 -9.25 4.95 5.87
C HIS A 152 -10.50 5.81 6.10
N LEU A 153 -10.30 7.02 6.66
CA LEU A 153 -11.41 7.92 6.99
C LEU A 153 -11.34 9.16 6.11
N HIS A 154 -12.45 9.47 5.46
CA HIS A 154 -12.70 10.71 4.73
C HIS A 154 -13.55 11.66 5.56
N VAL A 155 -13.11 12.92 5.72
CA VAL A 155 -13.88 13.98 6.40
C VAL A 155 -13.93 15.19 5.50
N VAL A 156 -15.09 15.44 4.91
CA VAL A 156 -15.34 16.62 4.07
C VAL A 156 -15.89 17.75 4.92
N TYR A 157 -15.29 18.93 4.80
CA TYR A 157 -15.61 20.06 5.66
C TYR A 157 -15.43 21.42 4.98
N VAL A 158 -16.02 22.47 5.59
CA VAL A 158 -15.86 23.85 5.19
C VAL A 158 -14.76 24.51 6.03
N PRO A 159 -13.65 25.00 5.43
CA PRO A 159 -12.54 25.61 6.17
C PRO A 159 -12.90 27.03 6.61
N VAL A 160 -13.19 27.22 7.89
CA VAL A 160 -13.56 28.51 8.45
C VAL A 160 -12.52 29.06 9.42
N VAL A 161 -12.50 30.37 9.53
CA VAL A 161 -11.76 31.15 10.56
C VAL A 161 -12.64 32.20 11.16
N GLU A 162 -12.51 32.44 12.46
CA GLU A 162 -13.15 33.56 13.11
C GLU A 162 -12.61 34.86 12.54
N LYS A 163 -13.50 35.77 12.20
CA LYS A 163 -13.18 37.12 11.71
C LYS A 163 -14.03 38.13 12.40
N GLN A 164 -13.38 39.06 13.06
CA GLN A 164 -14.01 40.25 13.64
C GLN A 164 -14.12 41.33 12.57
N ILE A 165 -15.31 41.85 12.41
CA ILE A 165 -15.62 42.97 11.52
C ILE A 165 -15.80 44.20 12.40
N LEU A 166 -14.97 45.20 12.15
CA LEU A 166 -14.96 46.43 12.93
C LEU A 166 -15.86 47.46 12.29
N TRP A 167 -16.43 48.35 13.12
CA TRP A 167 -17.12 49.55 12.65
C TRP A 167 -16.17 50.40 11.80
N SER A 168 -16.56 50.65 10.59
CA SER A 168 -15.77 51.45 9.65
C SER A 168 -15.73 52.94 10.00
N LYS A 169 -14.76 53.67 9.47
CA LYS A 169 -14.63 55.13 9.58
C LYS A 169 -15.88 55.90 9.09
N ARG A 170 -16.76 55.26 8.30
CA ARG A 170 -18.03 55.79 7.81
C ARG A 170 -19.17 55.68 8.82
N CYS A 171 -18.95 55.04 9.98
CA CYS A 171 -19.97 54.99 11.04
C CYS A 171 -20.35 56.37 11.49
N LYS A 172 -21.68 56.60 11.64
CA LYS A 172 -22.21 57.90 12.12
C LYS A 172 -21.79 58.17 13.56
N ASP A 173 -21.84 57.14 14.39
CA ASP A 173 -21.33 57.21 15.76
C ASP A 173 -19.82 56.98 15.75
N LYS A 174 -19.08 58.05 16.02
CA LYS A 174 -17.61 58.02 16.02
C LYS A 174 -17.02 57.24 17.19
N ALA A 175 -17.76 57.08 18.28
CA ALA A 175 -17.32 56.28 19.42
C ALA A 175 -17.24 54.78 19.10
N LEU A 176 -18.01 54.31 18.12
CA LEU A 176 -18.02 52.92 17.69
C LEU A 176 -16.90 52.60 16.70
N VAL A 177 -16.31 53.58 16.05
CA VAL A 177 -15.28 53.34 15.00
C VAL A 177 -14.10 52.56 15.58
N GLY A 178 -13.80 51.40 14.96
CA GLY A 178 -12.74 50.51 15.39
C GLY A 178 -13.13 49.49 16.47
N THR A 179 -14.35 49.60 17.03
CA THR A 179 -14.88 48.53 17.89
C THR A 179 -15.44 47.39 17.05
N ILE A 180 -15.63 46.21 17.67
CA ILE A 180 -16.19 45.03 17.02
C ILE A 180 -17.67 45.27 16.70
N LYS A 181 -18.03 45.23 15.43
CA LYS A 181 -19.39 45.29 14.94
C LYS A 181 -20.09 43.94 14.98
N GLU A 182 -19.38 42.94 14.48
CA GLU A 182 -19.86 41.57 14.40
C GLU A 182 -18.66 40.58 14.33
N THR A 183 -18.86 39.37 14.79
CA THR A 183 -17.92 38.25 14.60
C THR A 183 -18.55 37.21 13.69
N VAL A 184 -17.86 36.79 12.63
CA VAL A 184 -18.37 35.82 11.66
C VAL A 184 -17.36 34.70 11.48
N MET A 185 -17.85 33.50 11.16
CA MET A 185 -17.01 32.39 10.74
C MET A 185 -16.81 32.46 9.22
N GLN A 186 -15.72 33.12 8.82
CA GLN A 186 -15.44 33.34 7.40
C GLN A 186 -14.81 32.10 6.77
N VAL A 187 -15.38 31.65 5.64
CA VAL A 187 -14.77 30.61 4.82
C VAL A 187 -13.42 31.09 4.32
N SER A 188 -12.34 30.39 4.65
CA SER A 188 -10.99 30.75 4.20
C SER A 188 -10.00 29.63 4.42
N ARG A 189 -9.77 28.81 3.39
CA ARG A 189 -8.75 27.76 3.42
C ARG A 189 -7.36 28.32 3.67
N SER A 190 -6.98 29.40 2.99
CA SER A 190 -5.63 29.98 3.08
C SER A 190 -5.29 30.51 4.48
N LYS A 191 -6.29 31.06 5.22
CA LYS A 191 -6.10 31.51 6.60
C LYS A 191 -6.14 30.35 7.59
N LYS A 192 -7.08 29.42 7.43
CA LYS A 192 -7.20 28.23 8.26
C LYS A 192 -5.89 27.43 8.25
N TRP A 193 -5.30 27.26 7.09
CA TRP A 193 -4.08 26.48 6.87
C TRP A 193 -2.84 27.35 6.58
N ALA A 194 -2.81 28.55 7.16
CA ALA A 194 -1.61 29.37 7.12
C ALA A 194 -0.48 28.73 7.94
N SER A 195 0.75 28.83 7.43
CA SER A 195 1.93 28.45 8.22
C SER A 195 2.04 29.31 9.47
N LYS A 196 2.38 28.70 10.59
CA LYS A 196 2.49 29.36 11.90
C LYS A 196 3.95 29.59 12.26
N PRO A 197 4.32 30.65 13.00
CA PRO A 197 5.66 30.80 13.54
C PRO A 197 6.04 29.58 14.40
N LEU A 198 7.25 29.09 14.22
CA LEU A 198 7.84 28.10 15.14
C LEU A 198 8.18 28.85 16.43
N LEU A 199 7.71 28.33 17.56
CA LEU A 199 7.97 28.89 18.88
C LEU A 199 9.07 28.08 19.58
N ASP A 200 9.90 28.76 20.37
CA ASP A 200 10.84 28.13 21.29
C ASP A 200 10.13 27.69 22.60
N ASP A 201 10.87 27.10 23.53
CA ASP A 201 10.34 26.62 24.81
C ASP A 201 9.79 27.74 25.69
N ALA A 202 10.18 29.01 25.43
CA ALA A 202 9.66 30.21 26.10
C ALA A 202 8.46 30.83 25.38
N GLY A 203 7.95 30.17 24.30
CA GLY A 203 6.82 30.65 23.50
C GLY A 203 7.16 31.82 22.57
N LYS A 204 8.43 32.15 22.35
CA LYS A 204 8.85 33.21 21.44
C LYS A 204 9.11 32.65 20.03
N PRO A 205 8.81 33.45 18.96
CA PRO A 205 9.14 33.02 17.61
C PRO A 205 10.63 32.79 17.40
N VAL A 206 11.00 31.62 16.89
CA VAL A 206 12.36 31.35 16.42
C VAL A 206 12.62 32.16 15.17
N LEU A 207 13.72 32.92 15.16
CA LEU A 207 14.04 33.80 14.05
C LEU A 207 15.14 33.22 13.17
N GLN A 208 15.01 33.45 11.85
CA GLN A 208 16.05 33.22 10.86
C GLN A 208 17.15 34.28 10.99
N LYS A 209 18.30 34.08 10.35
CA LYS A 209 19.41 35.07 10.32
C LYS A 209 18.99 36.46 9.79
N ASN A 210 17.94 36.52 8.99
CA ASN A 210 17.37 37.77 8.43
C ASN A 210 16.30 38.43 9.30
N GLY A 211 16.11 37.95 10.56
CA GLY A 211 15.13 38.47 11.50
C GLY A 211 13.67 38.03 11.25
N LYS A 212 13.40 37.28 10.20
CA LYS A 212 12.04 36.75 9.93
C LYS A 212 11.76 35.48 10.76
N PRO A 213 10.51 35.25 11.20
CA PRO A 213 10.17 34.02 11.89
C PRO A 213 10.41 32.77 11.02
N VAL A 214 10.92 31.72 11.63
CA VAL A 214 10.90 30.38 11.05
C VAL A 214 9.43 29.94 11.07
N LEU A 215 8.92 29.50 9.91
CA LEU A 215 7.54 29.05 9.79
C LEU A 215 7.45 27.54 9.83
N LYS A 216 6.58 27.02 10.69
CA LYS A 216 6.13 25.63 10.67
C LYS A 216 5.02 25.49 9.64
N LYS A 217 5.22 24.63 8.65
CA LYS A 217 4.22 24.39 7.60
C LYS A 217 2.92 23.85 8.22
N SER A 218 1.79 24.29 7.71
CA SER A 218 0.45 23.86 8.18
C SER A 218 0.27 22.34 8.16
N TYR A 219 0.81 21.67 7.15
CA TYR A 219 0.82 20.21 7.08
C TYR A 219 1.50 19.57 8.29
N SER A 220 2.65 20.09 8.72
CA SER A 220 3.35 19.55 9.90
C SER A 220 2.57 19.82 11.19
N VAL A 221 1.85 20.96 11.29
CA VAL A 221 0.95 21.24 12.41
C VAL A 221 -0.19 20.25 12.45
N LEU A 222 -0.84 20.02 11.31
CA LEU A 222 -1.94 19.06 11.17
C LEU A 222 -1.53 17.64 11.61
N GLN A 223 -0.35 17.18 11.16
CA GLN A 223 0.18 15.87 11.57
C GLN A 223 0.44 15.80 13.09
N ASP A 224 0.99 16.87 13.68
CA ASP A 224 1.24 16.91 15.12
C ASP A 224 -0.09 16.92 15.91
N ASP A 225 -1.07 17.72 15.50
CA ASP A 225 -2.36 17.82 16.17
C ASP A 225 -3.08 16.47 16.16
N PHE A 226 -3.10 15.79 15.01
CA PHE A 226 -3.69 14.45 14.87
C PHE A 226 -2.97 13.43 15.72
N PHE A 227 -1.63 13.33 15.58
CA PHE A 227 -0.82 12.37 16.33
C PHE A 227 -0.97 12.54 17.84
N ASN A 228 -0.89 13.78 18.34
CA ASN A 228 -1.03 14.06 19.77
C ASN A 228 -2.43 13.67 20.29
N TYR A 229 -3.47 13.93 19.49
CA TYR A 229 -4.82 13.52 19.85
C TYR A 229 -4.93 11.99 19.98
N MET A 230 -4.48 11.24 18.96
CA MET A 230 -4.57 9.79 18.95
C MET A 230 -3.73 9.17 20.07
N ARG A 231 -2.54 9.71 20.34
CA ARG A 231 -1.72 9.26 21.47
C ARG A 231 -2.42 9.47 22.82
N ASN A 232 -3.08 10.61 23.01
CA ASN A 232 -3.86 10.90 24.22
C ASN A 232 -5.11 10.01 24.32
N ALA A 233 -5.66 9.56 23.22
CA ALA A 233 -6.76 8.58 23.16
C ALA A 233 -6.31 7.14 23.44
N GLY A 234 -4.99 6.89 23.60
CA GLY A 234 -4.44 5.58 23.98
C GLY A 234 -3.71 4.83 22.88
N TYR A 235 -3.66 5.34 21.65
CA TYR A 235 -2.93 4.72 20.52
C TYR A 235 -1.44 5.08 20.60
N THR A 236 -0.70 4.37 21.45
CA THR A 236 0.72 4.65 21.76
C THR A 236 1.70 3.89 20.90
N ASP A 237 1.23 2.90 20.16
CA ASP A 237 1.97 2.00 19.30
C ASP A 237 1.96 2.39 17.82
N VAL A 238 1.32 3.50 17.49
CA VAL A 238 1.35 4.11 16.17
C VAL A 238 2.22 5.37 16.21
N GLU A 239 3.09 5.53 15.23
CA GLU A 239 3.99 6.68 15.16
C GLU A 239 3.46 7.75 14.20
N ARG A 240 3.94 8.97 14.44
CA ARG A 240 3.76 10.08 13.51
C ARG A 240 4.58 9.86 12.24
N GLY A 241 4.05 10.21 11.08
CA GLY A 241 4.83 10.29 9.85
C GLY A 241 6.08 11.18 10.01
N GLU A 242 7.16 10.84 9.32
CA GLU A 242 8.47 11.46 9.46
C GLU A 242 8.43 12.98 9.23
N ARG A 243 9.08 13.74 10.12
CA ARG A 243 9.20 15.20 10.00
C ARG A 243 10.21 15.56 8.92
N GLY A 244 9.81 16.47 8.03
CA GLY A 244 10.72 16.97 6.98
C GLY A 244 10.93 16.01 5.81
N SER A 245 10.14 14.91 5.73
CA SER A 245 10.15 14.08 4.53
C SER A 245 9.88 14.94 3.30
N THR A 246 10.79 14.86 2.33
CA THR A 246 10.67 15.49 1.01
C THR A 246 10.09 14.51 -0.02
N GLU A 247 9.72 13.31 0.42
CA GLU A 247 9.06 12.34 -0.45
C GLU A 247 7.74 12.94 -0.94
N GLU A 248 7.63 13.09 -2.25
CA GLU A 248 6.39 13.51 -2.88
C GLU A 248 5.32 12.44 -2.60
N HIS A 249 4.15 12.90 -2.19
CA HIS A 249 3.01 12.01 -2.06
C HIS A 249 2.61 11.55 -3.46
N LEU A 250 2.97 10.33 -3.78
CA LEU A 250 2.46 9.68 -4.99
C LEU A 250 0.94 9.64 -4.91
N THR A 251 0.27 9.89 -6.00
CA THR A 251 -1.16 9.57 -6.10
C THR A 251 -1.35 8.07 -5.85
N VAL A 252 -2.53 7.67 -5.40
CA VAL A 252 -2.85 6.25 -5.19
C VAL A 252 -2.51 5.40 -6.43
N THR A 253 -2.79 5.93 -7.62
CA THR A 253 -2.46 5.26 -8.89
C THR A 253 -0.95 5.12 -9.10
N GLN A 254 -0.18 6.18 -8.88
CA GLN A 254 1.29 6.14 -9.00
C GLN A 254 1.91 5.17 -7.98
N PHE A 255 1.44 5.18 -6.75
CA PHE A 255 1.88 4.24 -5.73
C PHE A 255 1.60 2.78 -6.11
N LYS A 256 0.38 2.49 -6.63
CA LYS A 256 0.02 1.15 -7.10
C LYS A 256 0.88 0.70 -8.27
N VAL A 257 1.13 1.58 -9.24
CA VAL A 257 2.01 1.29 -10.39
C VAL A 257 3.44 0.98 -9.91
N GLN A 258 3.97 1.77 -8.99
CA GLN A 258 5.31 1.52 -8.45
C GLN A 258 5.39 0.16 -7.71
N ARG A 259 4.39 -0.17 -6.89
CA ARG A 259 4.33 -1.44 -6.17
C ARG A 259 4.20 -2.64 -7.10
N GLU A 260 3.40 -2.53 -8.16
CA GLU A 260 3.26 -3.59 -9.14
C GLU A 260 4.55 -3.78 -9.95
N GLN A 261 5.28 -2.70 -10.23
CA GLN A 261 6.61 -2.80 -10.86
C GLN A 261 7.62 -3.52 -9.95
N GLU A 262 7.70 -3.16 -8.67
CA GLU A 262 8.56 -3.84 -7.68
C GLU A 262 8.23 -5.33 -7.57
N ARG A 263 6.94 -5.68 -7.62
CA ARG A 263 6.47 -7.07 -7.62
C ARG A 263 6.88 -7.80 -8.89
N LEU A 264 6.70 -7.19 -10.05
CA LEU A 264 7.14 -7.73 -11.35
C LEU A 264 8.64 -8.02 -11.37
N ASP A 265 9.44 -7.07 -10.89
CA ASP A 265 10.90 -7.22 -10.83
C ASP A 265 11.30 -8.40 -9.91
N THR A 266 10.62 -8.53 -8.78
CA THR A 266 10.84 -9.65 -7.85
C THR A 266 10.47 -10.99 -8.47
N LEU A 267 9.31 -11.09 -9.11
CA LEU A 267 8.86 -12.32 -9.81
C LEU A 267 9.77 -12.69 -10.97
N THR A 268 10.24 -11.70 -11.72
CA THR A 268 11.20 -11.89 -12.81
C THR A 268 12.51 -12.47 -12.29
N ALA A 269 13.05 -11.91 -11.21
CA ALA A 269 14.27 -12.43 -10.58
C ALA A 269 14.09 -13.88 -10.07
N GLN A 270 12.94 -14.21 -9.48
CA GLN A 270 12.62 -15.57 -9.05
C GLN A 270 12.50 -16.54 -10.23
N ALA A 271 11.85 -16.13 -11.32
CA ALA A 271 11.73 -16.92 -12.54
C ALA A 271 13.11 -17.21 -13.16
N ASP A 272 13.99 -16.22 -13.23
CA ASP A 272 15.36 -16.37 -13.71
C ASP A 272 16.18 -17.34 -12.85
N GLN A 273 16.04 -17.24 -11.53
CA GLN A 273 16.70 -18.15 -10.60
C GLN A 273 16.21 -19.59 -10.77
N GLN A 274 14.91 -19.80 -10.94
CA GLN A 274 14.32 -21.11 -11.22
C GLN A 274 14.79 -21.67 -12.56
N ALA A 275 14.83 -20.84 -13.61
CA ALA A 275 15.33 -21.23 -14.93
C ALA A 275 16.80 -21.66 -14.87
N GLN A 276 17.65 -20.93 -14.15
CA GLN A 276 19.06 -21.32 -13.95
C GLN A 276 19.20 -22.64 -13.19
N SER A 277 18.39 -22.85 -12.15
CA SER A 277 18.37 -24.10 -11.38
C SER A 277 17.95 -25.29 -12.26
N LEU A 278 16.89 -25.09 -13.04
CA LEU A 278 16.40 -26.09 -13.99
C LEU A 278 17.47 -26.44 -15.04
N ALA A 279 18.15 -25.47 -15.62
CA ALA A 279 19.22 -25.66 -16.57
C ALA A 279 20.38 -26.52 -15.98
N LYS A 280 20.81 -26.24 -14.74
CA LYS A 280 21.82 -27.04 -14.03
C LYS A 280 21.35 -28.47 -13.81
N THR A 281 20.10 -28.68 -13.43
CA THR A 281 19.51 -30.00 -13.23
C THR A 281 19.46 -30.77 -14.53
N CYS A 282 19.04 -30.16 -15.64
CA CYS A 282 19.04 -30.77 -16.97
C CYS A 282 20.44 -31.17 -17.42
N GLN A 283 21.46 -30.32 -17.19
CA GLN A 283 22.85 -30.68 -17.49
C GLN A 283 23.33 -31.91 -16.68
N THR A 284 22.97 -31.96 -15.40
CA THR A 284 23.34 -33.09 -14.53
C THR A 284 22.64 -34.35 -14.95
N LEU A 285 21.36 -34.30 -15.32
CA LEU A 285 20.61 -35.43 -15.86
C LEU A 285 21.24 -35.95 -17.15
N SER A 286 21.55 -35.07 -18.10
CA SER A 286 22.20 -35.46 -19.36
C SER A 286 23.55 -36.14 -19.14
N LYS A 287 24.36 -35.69 -18.16
CA LYS A 287 25.61 -36.38 -17.80
C LYS A 287 25.34 -37.78 -17.25
N LYS A 288 24.39 -37.92 -16.32
CA LYS A 288 24.03 -39.23 -15.74
C LYS A 288 23.43 -40.19 -16.77
N GLU A 289 22.66 -39.72 -17.73
CA GLU A 289 22.14 -40.53 -18.83
C GLU A 289 23.27 -41.10 -19.70
N LYS A 290 24.28 -40.29 -20.03
CA LYS A 290 25.46 -40.73 -20.76
C LYS A 290 26.26 -41.76 -19.98
N GLU A 291 26.46 -41.56 -18.68
CA GLU A 291 27.12 -42.52 -17.79
C GLU A 291 26.34 -43.83 -17.71
N LEU A 292 25.02 -43.78 -17.57
CA LEU A 292 24.16 -44.95 -17.55
C LEU A 292 24.23 -45.73 -18.86
N ALA A 293 24.18 -45.05 -19.99
CA ALA A 293 24.30 -45.67 -21.31
C ALA A 293 25.65 -46.38 -21.48
N ALA A 294 26.74 -45.75 -20.98
CA ALA A 294 28.08 -46.38 -21.00
C ALA A 294 28.15 -47.63 -20.12
N VAL A 295 27.55 -47.59 -18.93
CA VAL A 295 27.49 -48.78 -18.03
C VAL A 295 26.63 -49.86 -18.64
N GLN A 296 25.48 -49.56 -19.23
CA GLN A 296 24.62 -50.52 -19.91
C GLN A 296 25.36 -51.22 -21.05
N LYS A 297 26.10 -50.46 -21.89
CA LYS A 297 26.93 -51.03 -22.96
C LYS A 297 27.98 -51.97 -22.41
N LYS A 298 28.72 -51.64 -21.35
CA LYS A 298 29.70 -52.52 -20.69
C LYS A 298 29.03 -53.80 -20.16
N THR A 299 27.84 -53.66 -19.52
CA THR A 299 27.12 -54.82 -18.98
C THR A 299 26.66 -55.76 -20.07
N THR A 300 26.24 -55.27 -21.23
CA THR A 300 25.85 -56.06 -22.36
C THR A 300 27.06 -56.84 -22.91
N LEU A 301 28.21 -56.18 -23.14
CA LEU A 301 29.44 -56.78 -23.56
C LEU A 301 29.94 -57.89 -22.60
N THR A 302 29.80 -57.62 -21.28
CA THR A 302 30.18 -58.62 -20.25
C THR A 302 29.27 -59.86 -20.29
N LYS A 303 27.96 -59.67 -20.49
CA LYS A 303 26.98 -60.77 -20.61
C LYS A 303 27.26 -61.60 -21.85
N GLU A 304 27.54 -60.96 -22.98
CA GLU A 304 27.93 -61.67 -24.22
C GLU A 304 29.21 -62.49 -24.05
N ALA A 305 30.24 -61.88 -23.41
CA ALA A 305 31.47 -62.56 -23.08
C ALA A 305 31.25 -63.76 -22.15
N LEU A 306 30.38 -63.68 -21.16
CA LEU A 306 30.03 -64.79 -20.27
C LEU A 306 29.26 -65.90 -20.98
N ILE A 307 28.39 -65.59 -21.95
CA ILE A 307 27.68 -66.55 -22.77
C ILE A 307 28.70 -67.30 -23.62
N HIS A 308 29.62 -66.58 -24.27
CA HIS A 308 30.67 -67.20 -25.06
C HIS A 308 31.62 -68.10 -24.22
N ALA A 309 31.93 -67.67 -22.99
CA ALA A 309 32.76 -68.52 -22.10
C ALA A 309 32.07 -69.84 -21.69
N ARG A 310 30.74 -69.78 -21.41
CA ARG A 310 29.93 -70.96 -21.11
C ARG A 310 29.85 -71.94 -22.32
N ASP A 311 29.76 -71.41 -23.52
CA ASP A 311 29.72 -72.21 -24.73
C ASP A 311 31.06 -72.96 -24.99
N LEU A 312 32.18 -72.40 -24.46
CA LEU A 312 33.50 -73.08 -24.56
C LEU A 312 33.55 -74.38 -23.76
N ASP A 313 32.80 -74.51 -22.67
CA ASP A 313 32.74 -75.73 -21.84
C ASP A 313 32.10 -76.91 -22.58
N TYR A 314 31.42 -76.66 -23.70
CA TYR A 314 30.80 -77.72 -24.54
C TYR A 314 31.53 -77.98 -25.85
N ILE A 315 32.68 -77.32 -26.06
CA ILE A 315 33.49 -77.51 -27.27
C ILE A 315 34.65 -78.50 -26.98
N GLY A 316 34.64 -79.59 -27.68
CA GLY A 316 35.69 -80.62 -27.63
C GLY A 316 35.44 -81.74 -26.60
N LYS A 317 36.12 -82.88 -26.80
CA LYS A 317 36.06 -84.06 -25.90
C LYS A 317 37.31 -84.11 -25.04
N ARG A 318 37.09 -84.26 -23.71
CA ARG A 318 38.22 -84.48 -22.80
C ARG A 318 38.86 -85.87 -23.02
N THR A 319 40.15 -85.89 -23.26
CA THR A 319 40.92 -87.14 -23.42
C THR A 319 41.24 -87.77 -22.06
N PHE A 320 41.62 -89.03 -22.04
CA PHE A 320 42.04 -89.76 -20.83
C PHE A 320 43.19 -89.06 -20.08
N LEU A 321 44.04 -88.36 -20.80
CA LEU A 321 45.16 -87.60 -20.24
C LEU A 321 44.79 -86.16 -19.79
N GLY A 322 43.48 -85.82 -19.78
CA GLY A 322 43.02 -84.53 -19.31
C GLY A 322 43.07 -83.37 -20.33
N ASN A 323 43.55 -83.60 -21.52
CA ASN A 323 43.61 -82.70 -22.64
C ASN A 323 42.27 -82.68 -23.38
N TYR A 324 41.95 -81.57 -24.08
CA TYR A 324 40.79 -81.45 -24.95
C TYR A 324 41.16 -81.71 -26.38
N SER A 325 40.50 -82.64 -27.03
CA SER A 325 40.58 -82.83 -28.47
C SER A 325 39.46 -82.08 -29.16
N LEU A 326 39.84 -81.30 -30.15
CA LEU A 326 38.94 -80.52 -30.98
C LEU A 326 38.97 -81.05 -32.40
N THR A 327 37.84 -81.18 -33.04
CA THR A 327 37.77 -81.36 -34.49
C THR A 327 38.15 -80.02 -35.17
N GLU A 328 38.53 -80.11 -36.44
CA GLU A 328 38.92 -78.95 -37.23
C GLU A 328 37.76 -77.87 -37.30
N GLU A 329 36.52 -78.34 -37.32
CA GLU A 329 35.34 -77.54 -37.32
C GLU A 329 35.13 -76.85 -35.96
N GLU A 330 35.31 -77.54 -34.86
CA GLU A 330 35.24 -77.01 -33.50
C GLU A 330 36.35 -75.97 -33.24
N PHE A 331 37.55 -76.24 -33.73
CA PHE A 331 38.70 -75.33 -33.66
C PHE A 331 38.44 -74.05 -34.48
N SER A 332 37.86 -74.18 -35.65
CA SER A 332 37.50 -73.03 -36.49
C SER A 332 36.42 -72.23 -35.86
N LYS A 333 35.39 -72.82 -35.26
CA LYS A 333 34.34 -72.13 -34.48
C LYS A 333 34.92 -71.41 -33.27
N LEU A 334 35.86 -72.04 -32.55
CA LEU A 334 36.52 -71.40 -31.40
C LEU A 334 37.36 -70.21 -31.84
N LYS A 335 38.13 -70.31 -32.92
CA LYS A 335 38.94 -69.25 -33.49
C LYS A 335 38.08 -68.08 -33.93
N ASN A 336 36.98 -68.33 -34.62
CA ASN A 336 36.06 -67.28 -35.06
C ASN A 336 35.38 -66.55 -33.87
N ARG A 337 35.03 -67.28 -32.79
CA ARG A 337 34.45 -66.67 -31.58
C ARG A 337 35.46 -65.84 -30.80
N LEU A 338 36.73 -66.30 -30.74
CA LEU A 338 37.80 -65.52 -30.10
C LEU A 338 38.14 -64.25 -30.88
N THR A 339 38.04 -64.27 -32.19
CA THR A 339 38.29 -63.09 -33.04
C THR A 339 37.15 -62.12 -33.04
N THR A 340 35.91 -62.50 -32.67
CA THR A 340 34.73 -61.60 -32.56
C THR A 340 34.55 -61.01 -31.15
N ALA A 341 35.28 -61.56 -30.15
CA ALA A 341 35.23 -61.11 -28.75
C ALA A 341 36.32 -60.06 -28.37
N ILE A 342 37.23 -59.77 -29.31
CA ILE A 342 38.25 -58.70 -29.22
C ILE A 342 37.72 -57.45 -29.98
#